data_c94cd82a2526e4eaf22028c76aab1c6c
#
_entry.id   c94cd82a2526e4eaf22028c76aab1c6c
#
_cell.length_a   1.000
_cell.length_b   1.000
_cell.length_c   1.000
_cell.angle_alpha   90.00
_cell.angle_beta   90.00
_cell.angle_gamma   90.00
#
_symmetry.space_group_name_H-M   'P 1'
#
loop_
_entity.id
_entity.type
_entity.pdbx_description
1 polymer ?
#
loop_
_entity_poly.entity_id
_entity_poly.type
_entity_poly.pdbx_seq_one_letter_code
_entity_poly.pdbx_strand_id
1 'polypeptide(L)'
;VNTHSHVAMTLLRGVGDDEELQTWLNDYIWPKEAKLDEKLVYAGSKLAMAEMIKTGTTTFNDMYFYMEETAKAVEESGIRGVLGYGMIDLFDDEKRKQEIKATKNLIKNSHNTANGRVQVAVAPHAPYTCSEELLSESKKLANKYNLKLHIHVSETQQEVNDLEKQRNQTPFEYLSLIHISE
;
A
#
# COMPACT_ATOMS: atom_id res chain seq x y z
N VAL A 1 12.81 -0.35 -12.92
CA VAL A 1 12.11 -0.08 -11.65
C VAL A 1 10.61 -0.03 -11.90
N ASN A 2 9.83 -0.78 -11.11
CA ASN A 2 8.39 -0.66 -11.03
C ASN A 2 8.05 0.24 -9.83
N THR A 3 7.50 1.42 -10.08
CA THR A 3 7.30 2.45 -9.04
C THR A 3 6.01 2.31 -8.25
N HIS A 4 5.09 1.44 -8.66
CA HIS A 4 3.85 1.14 -7.95
C HIS A 4 3.33 -0.25 -8.33
N SER A 5 2.95 -1.05 -7.33
CA SER A 5 2.41 -2.40 -7.53
C SER A 5 1.59 -2.87 -6.33
N HIS A 6 0.83 -3.94 -6.56
CA HIS A 6 0.16 -4.80 -5.59
C HIS A 6 0.53 -6.24 -5.93
N VAL A 7 1.79 -6.62 -5.63
CA VAL A 7 2.40 -7.81 -6.25
C VAL A 7 1.66 -9.11 -5.98
N ALA A 8 1.07 -9.29 -4.80
CA ALA A 8 0.31 -10.50 -4.47
C ALA A 8 -0.97 -10.62 -5.30
N MET A 9 -1.51 -9.51 -5.83
CA MET A 9 -2.69 -9.51 -6.72
C MET A 9 -2.43 -10.18 -8.07
N THR A 10 -1.21 -10.58 -8.38
CA THR A 10 -0.93 -11.47 -9.52
C THR A 10 -1.80 -12.72 -9.51
N LEU A 11 -2.21 -13.21 -8.33
CA LEU A 11 -3.16 -14.31 -8.18
C LEU A 11 -4.60 -13.96 -8.63
N LEU A 12 -4.93 -12.69 -8.70
CA LEU A 12 -6.26 -12.20 -9.05
C LEU A 12 -6.32 -11.64 -10.49
N ARG A 13 -5.30 -11.90 -11.30
CA ARG A 13 -5.23 -11.44 -12.69
C ARG A 13 -6.43 -11.94 -13.49
N GLY A 14 -7.08 -11.04 -14.25
CA GLY A 14 -8.25 -11.34 -15.07
C GLY A 14 -9.56 -11.43 -14.27
N VAL A 15 -9.54 -11.11 -12.97
CA VAL A 15 -10.75 -11.11 -12.16
C VAL A 15 -11.47 -9.78 -12.30
N GLY A 16 -12.69 -9.80 -12.87
CA GLY A 16 -13.51 -8.61 -13.07
C GLY A 16 -12.93 -7.65 -14.10
N ASP A 17 -12.36 -8.16 -15.20
CA ASP A 17 -11.85 -7.34 -16.28
C ASP A 17 -12.98 -6.45 -16.86
N ASP A 18 -12.61 -5.23 -17.29
CA ASP A 18 -13.49 -4.23 -17.91
C ASP A 18 -14.57 -3.61 -17.01
N GLU A 19 -14.47 -3.78 -15.70
CA GLU A 19 -15.38 -3.14 -14.73
C GLU A 19 -14.87 -1.78 -14.27
N GLU A 20 -15.79 -0.90 -13.85
CA GLU A 20 -15.43 0.34 -13.16
C GLU A 20 -14.80 0.04 -11.80
N LEU A 21 -13.86 0.90 -11.35
CA LEU A 21 -13.05 0.66 -10.15
C LEU A 21 -13.88 0.28 -8.92
N GLN A 22 -14.97 0.99 -8.62
CA GLN A 22 -15.77 0.72 -7.41
C GLN A 22 -16.49 -0.62 -7.50
N THR A 23 -17.06 -0.96 -8.68
CA THR A 23 -17.66 -2.27 -8.94
C THR A 23 -16.60 -3.37 -8.86
N TRP A 24 -15.45 -3.15 -9.49
CA TRP A 24 -14.34 -4.09 -9.48
C TRP A 24 -13.84 -4.38 -8.06
N LEU A 25 -13.66 -3.34 -7.24
CA LEU A 25 -13.24 -3.51 -5.84
C LEU A 25 -14.31 -4.23 -5.00
N ASN A 26 -15.56 -3.73 -5.00
CA ASN A 26 -16.60 -4.22 -4.10
C ASN A 26 -17.08 -5.64 -4.44
N ASP A 27 -17.26 -5.94 -5.72
CA ASP A 27 -17.94 -7.16 -6.15
C ASP A 27 -16.96 -8.28 -6.52
N TYR A 28 -15.74 -7.92 -6.95
CA TYR A 28 -14.78 -8.88 -7.46
C TYR A 28 -13.53 -9.04 -6.59
N ILE A 29 -12.90 -7.94 -6.16
CA ILE A 29 -11.59 -8.00 -5.48
C ILE A 29 -11.72 -8.20 -3.99
N TRP A 30 -12.36 -7.31 -3.25
CA TRP A 30 -12.44 -7.40 -1.79
C TRP A 30 -13.02 -8.71 -1.27
N PRO A 31 -14.07 -9.33 -1.89
CA PRO A 31 -14.54 -10.65 -1.47
C PRO A 31 -13.51 -11.77 -1.66
N LYS A 32 -12.52 -11.59 -2.56
CA LYS A 32 -11.42 -12.53 -2.75
C LYS A 32 -10.23 -12.21 -1.84
N GLU A 33 -9.91 -10.95 -1.69
CA GLU A 33 -8.86 -10.48 -0.76
C GLU A 33 -9.17 -10.87 0.69
N ALA A 34 -10.44 -10.85 1.09
CA ALA A 34 -10.86 -11.33 2.40
C ALA A 34 -10.55 -12.81 2.68
N LYS A 35 -10.21 -13.58 1.64
CA LYS A 35 -9.80 -15.00 1.73
C LYS A 35 -8.29 -15.20 1.64
N LEU A 36 -7.54 -14.13 1.41
CA LEU A 36 -6.08 -14.21 1.37
C LEU A 36 -5.51 -14.45 2.76
N ASP A 37 -4.50 -15.28 2.79
CA ASP A 37 -3.69 -15.55 3.97
C ASP A 37 -2.20 -15.32 3.65
N GLU A 38 -1.38 -15.50 4.65
CA GLU A 38 0.08 -15.37 4.55
C GLU A 38 0.67 -16.22 3.41
N LYS A 39 0.19 -17.46 3.23
CA LYS A 39 0.71 -18.41 2.23
C LYS A 39 0.36 -17.95 0.82
N LEU A 40 -0.86 -17.47 0.61
CA LEU A 40 -1.31 -16.97 -0.70
C LEU A 40 -0.57 -15.69 -1.07
N VAL A 41 -0.41 -14.74 -0.14
CA VAL A 41 0.36 -13.52 -0.39
C VAL A 41 1.82 -13.83 -0.71
N TYR A 42 2.46 -14.76 0.03
CA TYR A 42 3.80 -15.21 -0.29
C TYR A 42 3.89 -15.81 -1.70
N ALA A 43 2.97 -16.71 -2.06
CA ALA A 43 2.96 -17.37 -3.37
C ALA A 43 2.74 -16.37 -4.52
N GLY A 44 1.78 -15.45 -4.37
CA GLY A 44 1.52 -14.37 -5.35
C GLY A 44 2.71 -13.45 -5.51
N SER A 45 3.34 -13.07 -4.41
CA SER A 45 4.56 -12.25 -4.41
C SER A 45 5.71 -12.95 -5.15
N LYS A 46 5.92 -14.23 -4.90
CA LYS A 46 6.95 -15.04 -5.62
C LYS A 46 6.67 -15.08 -7.13
N LEU A 47 5.41 -15.30 -7.53
CA LEU A 47 5.03 -15.31 -8.94
C LEU A 47 5.30 -13.96 -9.60
N ALA A 48 4.86 -12.85 -8.98
CA ALA A 48 5.11 -11.52 -9.49
C ALA A 48 6.61 -11.22 -9.63
N MET A 49 7.41 -11.59 -8.63
CA MET A 49 8.86 -11.38 -8.69
C MET A 49 9.53 -12.21 -9.79
N ALA A 50 9.07 -13.43 -10.04
CA ALA A 50 9.56 -14.23 -11.15
C ALA A 50 9.26 -13.56 -12.52
N GLU A 51 8.07 -12.99 -12.69
CA GLU A 51 7.70 -12.22 -13.88
C GLU A 51 8.55 -10.93 -14.00
N MET A 52 8.71 -10.18 -12.89
CA MET A 52 9.53 -8.98 -12.85
C MET A 52 10.97 -9.25 -13.26
N ILE A 53 11.60 -10.31 -12.72
CA ILE A 53 12.98 -10.69 -13.06
C ILE A 53 13.08 -11.06 -14.54
N LYS A 54 12.16 -11.84 -15.06
CA LYS A 54 12.12 -12.23 -16.48
C LYS A 54 11.96 -11.04 -17.43
N THR A 55 11.29 -9.98 -17.00
CA THR A 55 11.08 -8.75 -17.78
C THR A 55 12.08 -7.64 -17.48
N GLY A 56 13.08 -7.91 -16.63
CA GLY A 56 14.17 -6.97 -16.34
C GLY A 56 13.88 -5.94 -15.26
N THR A 57 12.80 -6.11 -14.47
CA THR A 57 12.54 -5.28 -13.30
C THR A 57 13.42 -5.73 -12.15
N THR A 58 14.24 -4.82 -11.61
CA THR A 58 15.20 -5.11 -10.53
C THR A 58 14.79 -4.54 -9.18
N THR A 59 13.82 -3.63 -9.17
CA THR A 59 13.30 -2.97 -7.96
C THR A 59 11.82 -2.66 -8.15
N PHE A 60 11.02 -2.90 -7.14
CA PHE A 60 9.61 -2.55 -7.15
C PHE A 60 9.20 -1.84 -5.86
N ASN A 61 8.14 -1.02 -5.96
CA ASN A 61 7.46 -0.39 -4.84
C ASN A 61 6.06 -1.00 -4.72
N ASP A 62 5.72 -1.50 -3.55
CA ASP A 62 4.50 -2.27 -3.31
C ASP A 62 3.68 -1.72 -2.15
N MET A 63 2.37 -1.81 -2.26
CA MET A 63 1.42 -1.52 -1.20
C MET A 63 0.42 -2.67 -1.13
N TYR A 64 0.41 -3.42 -0.03
CA TYR A 64 -0.54 -4.51 0.13
C TYR A 64 -0.66 -4.96 1.61
N PHE A 65 -1.23 -6.14 1.84
CA PHE A 65 -1.36 -6.79 3.14
C PHE A 65 -0.31 -7.89 3.32
N TYR A 66 -0.10 -8.37 4.54
CA TYR A 66 0.86 -9.44 4.88
C TYR A 66 2.27 -9.17 4.32
N MET A 67 2.75 -7.94 4.46
CA MET A 67 3.98 -7.48 3.81
C MET A 67 5.25 -8.17 4.32
N GLU A 68 5.21 -8.77 5.51
CA GLU A 68 6.28 -9.64 6.01
C GLU A 68 6.48 -10.87 5.09
N GLU A 69 5.41 -11.38 4.50
CA GLU A 69 5.50 -12.51 3.55
C GLU A 69 6.08 -12.05 2.20
N THR A 70 5.72 -10.85 1.76
CA THR A 70 6.36 -10.23 0.59
C THR A 70 7.84 -9.98 0.85
N ALA A 71 8.23 -9.57 2.07
CA ALA A 71 9.63 -9.40 2.45
C ALA A 71 10.43 -10.72 2.37
N LYS A 72 9.87 -11.83 2.82
CA LYS A 72 10.48 -13.17 2.66
C LYS A 72 10.67 -13.53 1.18
N ALA A 73 9.65 -13.26 0.35
CA ALA A 73 9.73 -13.49 -1.09
C ALA A 73 10.83 -12.62 -1.74
N VAL A 74 11.02 -11.37 -1.31
CA VAL A 74 12.12 -10.49 -1.75
C VAL A 74 13.48 -11.08 -1.36
N GLU A 75 13.62 -11.55 -0.12
CA GLU A 75 14.87 -12.15 0.37
C GLU A 75 15.31 -13.32 -0.51
N GLU A 76 14.38 -14.23 -0.80
CA GLU A 76 14.65 -15.45 -1.57
C GLU A 76 14.85 -15.21 -3.06
N SER A 77 14.12 -14.24 -3.65
CA SER A 77 14.19 -13.97 -5.09
C SER A 77 15.40 -13.13 -5.50
N GLY A 78 16.01 -12.42 -4.55
CA GLY A 78 17.16 -11.55 -4.81
C GLY A 78 16.83 -10.17 -5.40
N ILE A 79 15.56 -9.88 -5.73
CA ILE A 79 15.09 -8.56 -6.18
C ILE A 79 15.11 -7.54 -5.04
N ARG A 80 14.94 -6.25 -5.32
CA ARG A 80 14.77 -5.20 -4.31
C ARG A 80 13.30 -4.80 -4.22
N GLY A 81 12.78 -4.65 -3.00
CA GLY A 81 11.42 -4.21 -2.72
C GLY A 81 11.37 -3.05 -1.74
N VAL A 82 10.55 -2.05 -2.03
CA VAL A 82 10.08 -1.05 -1.07
C VAL A 82 8.65 -1.43 -0.72
N LEU A 83 8.42 -1.82 0.53
CA LEU A 83 7.20 -2.50 0.95
C LEU A 83 6.39 -1.60 1.89
N GLY A 84 5.16 -1.33 1.54
CA GLY A 84 4.21 -0.58 2.34
C GLY A 84 3.02 -1.43 2.76
N TYR A 85 2.72 -1.49 4.07
CA TYR A 85 1.45 -2.03 4.53
C TYR A 85 0.35 -1.01 4.23
N GLY A 86 -0.66 -1.42 3.44
CA GLY A 86 -1.78 -0.56 3.03
C GLY A 86 -2.72 -0.27 4.19
N MET A 87 -2.52 0.86 4.88
CA MET A 87 -3.34 1.25 6.03
C MET A 87 -4.69 1.80 5.59
N ILE A 88 -5.77 1.26 6.17
CA ILE A 88 -7.16 1.65 5.90
C ILE A 88 -7.91 1.66 7.22
N ASP A 89 -8.25 2.84 7.77
CA ASP A 89 -8.99 2.94 9.03
C ASP A 89 -10.49 3.14 8.86
N LEU A 90 -10.96 3.56 7.69
CA LEU A 90 -12.37 3.88 7.41
C LEU A 90 -12.97 4.80 8.48
N PHE A 91 -12.17 5.76 8.98
CA PHE A 91 -12.54 6.75 10.00
C PHE A 91 -12.86 6.15 11.37
N ASP A 92 -12.37 4.94 11.67
CA ASP A 92 -12.50 4.24 12.95
C ASP A 92 -11.21 4.34 13.77
N ASP A 93 -11.30 4.87 14.99
CA ASP A 93 -10.17 5.11 15.88
C ASP A 93 -9.44 3.84 16.33
N GLU A 94 -10.19 2.77 16.60
CA GLU A 94 -9.58 1.51 17.05
C GLU A 94 -8.87 0.83 15.88
N LYS A 95 -9.47 0.88 14.70
CA LYS A 95 -8.84 0.38 13.48
C LYS A 95 -7.58 1.17 13.16
N ARG A 96 -7.61 2.51 13.24
CA ARG A 96 -6.42 3.36 13.07
C ARG A 96 -5.25 2.91 13.95
N LYS A 97 -5.50 2.67 15.22
CA LYS A 97 -4.46 2.20 16.16
C LYS A 97 -3.86 0.86 15.73
N GLN A 98 -4.70 -0.05 15.21
CA GLN A 98 -4.26 -1.34 14.69
C GLN A 98 -3.40 -1.18 13.44
N GLU A 99 -3.81 -0.34 12.49
CA GLU A 99 -3.09 -0.04 11.25
C GLU A 99 -1.69 0.55 11.54
N ILE A 100 -1.62 1.54 12.43
CA ILE A 100 -0.34 2.13 12.87
C ILE A 100 0.55 1.09 13.57
N LYS A 101 -0.04 0.21 14.38
CA LYS A 101 0.71 -0.88 15.03
C LYS A 101 1.26 -1.88 14.02
N ALA A 102 0.47 -2.27 13.04
CA ALA A 102 0.89 -3.18 11.97
C ALA A 102 2.07 -2.60 11.17
N THR A 103 1.97 -1.32 10.78
CA THR A 103 3.07 -0.63 10.09
C THR A 103 4.34 -0.54 10.94
N LYS A 104 4.23 -0.24 12.25
CA LYS A 104 5.39 -0.24 13.15
C LYS A 104 6.05 -1.62 13.26
N ASN A 105 5.25 -2.68 13.26
CA ASN A 105 5.76 -4.05 13.27
C ASN A 105 6.51 -4.36 11.97
N LEU A 106 5.94 -4.02 10.82
CA LEU A 106 6.61 -4.18 9.53
C LEU A 106 7.94 -3.43 9.48
N ILE A 107 7.98 -2.17 9.93
CA ILE A 107 9.23 -1.40 10.01
C ILE A 107 10.26 -2.13 10.87
N LYS A 108 9.87 -2.56 12.07
CA LYS A 108 10.77 -3.23 13.02
C LYS A 108 11.32 -4.55 12.47
N ASN A 109 10.47 -5.32 11.78
CA ASN A 109 10.80 -6.70 11.42
C ASN A 109 11.43 -6.82 10.03
N SER A 110 11.13 -5.88 9.11
CA SER A 110 11.49 -6.04 7.69
C SER A 110 12.38 -4.92 7.13
N HIS A 111 12.39 -3.71 7.74
CA HIS A 111 13.19 -2.62 7.18
C HIS A 111 14.69 -2.93 7.25
N ASN A 112 15.39 -2.72 6.12
CA ASN A 112 16.83 -3.03 5.93
C ASN A 112 17.20 -4.51 6.01
N THR A 113 16.24 -5.44 5.94
CA THR A 113 16.53 -6.87 5.86
C THR A 113 17.03 -7.29 4.47
N ALA A 114 17.33 -8.58 4.27
CA ALA A 114 17.83 -9.13 3.01
C ALA A 114 19.06 -8.36 2.44
N ASN A 115 20.02 -8.00 3.31
CA ASN A 115 21.18 -7.19 2.96
C ASN A 115 20.81 -5.82 2.35
N GLY A 116 19.79 -5.16 2.92
CA GLY A 116 19.30 -3.85 2.49
C GLY A 116 18.40 -3.87 1.25
N ARG A 117 18.06 -5.06 0.71
CA ARG A 117 17.17 -5.16 -0.45
C ARG A 117 15.69 -4.97 -0.10
N VAL A 118 15.30 -5.18 1.15
CA VAL A 118 13.97 -4.84 1.67
C VAL A 118 14.04 -3.48 2.34
N GLN A 119 13.29 -2.55 1.81
CA GLN A 119 13.02 -1.24 2.42
C GLN A 119 11.54 -1.15 2.75
N VAL A 120 11.17 -0.35 3.74
CA VAL A 120 9.76 -0.13 4.10
C VAL A 120 9.37 1.31 3.79
N ALA A 121 8.17 1.50 3.26
CA ALA A 121 7.49 2.79 3.18
C ALA A 121 6.29 2.81 4.14
N VAL A 122 5.91 3.99 4.61
CA VAL A 122 4.64 4.17 5.32
C VAL A 122 3.56 4.39 4.28
N ALA A 123 2.51 3.56 4.28
CA ALA A 123 1.59 3.49 3.16
C ALA A 123 0.11 3.64 3.58
N PRO A 124 -0.36 4.87 3.95
CA PRO A 124 -1.79 5.12 4.00
C PRO A 124 -2.39 4.93 2.61
N HIS A 125 -3.53 4.21 2.53
CA HIS A 125 -4.05 3.73 1.24
C HIS A 125 -4.46 4.89 0.30
N ALA A 126 -5.43 5.70 0.71
CA ALA A 126 -5.96 6.80 -0.10
C ALA A 126 -6.73 7.82 0.77
N PRO A 127 -6.94 9.06 0.32
CA PRO A 127 -7.71 10.07 1.06
C PRO A 127 -9.14 9.64 1.40
N TYR A 128 -9.77 8.82 0.57
CA TYR A 128 -11.15 8.37 0.76
C TYR A 128 -11.32 7.16 1.70
N THR A 129 -10.22 6.50 2.09
CA THR A 129 -10.21 5.35 3.01
C THR A 129 -9.47 5.62 4.31
N CYS A 130 -8.80 6.77 4.40
CA CYS A 130 -7.97 7.15 5.53
C CYS A 130 -8.51 8.42 6.20
N SER A 131 -8.64 8.37 7.53
CA SER A 131 -8.93 9.58 8.30
C SER A 131 -7.77 10.57 8.24
N GLU A 132 -8.06 11.86 8.49
CA GLU A 132 -7.04 12.91 8.59
C GLU A 132 -6.01 12.58 9.69
N GLU A 133 -6.47 11.99 10.79
CA GLU A 133 -5.64 11.54 11.88
C GLU A 133 -4.67 10.43 11.43
N LEU A 134 -5.15 9.44 10.65
CA LEU A 134 -4.28 8.40 10.11
C LEU A 134 -3.23 8.97 9.16
N LEU A 135 -3.62 9.90 8.28
CA LEU A 135 -2.70 10.58 7.37
C LEU A 135 -1.63 11.37 8.14
N SER A 136 -2.04 12.15 9.14
CA SER A 136 -1.12 12.90 10.01
C SER A 136 -0.18 12.00 10.80
N GLU A 137 -0.70 10.92 11.41
CA GLU A 137 0.13 9.95 12.12
C GLU A 137 1.09 9.23 11.19
N SER A 138 0.67 8.93 9.95
CA SER A 138 1.52 8.33 8.92
C SER A 138 2.70 9.23 8.58
N LYS A 139 2.48 10.54 8.43
CA LYS A 139 3.55 11.52 8.21
C LYS A 139 4.53 11.56 9.37
N LYS A 140 4.02 11.63 10.61
CA LYS A 140 4.86 11.61 11.82
C LYS A 140 5.70 10.33 11.90
N LEU A 141 5.09 9.20 11.53
CA LEU A 141 5.77 7.90 11.53
C LEU A 141 6.88 7.85 10.47
N ALA A 142 6.60 8.34 9.26
CA ALA A 142 7.57 8.42 8.17
C ALA A 142 8.77 9.30 8.56
N ASN A 143 8.52 10.48 9.11
CA ASN A 143 9.57 11.39 9.59
C ASN A 143 10.41 10.75 10.71
N LYS A 144 9.74 10.12 11.71
CA LYS A 144 10.42 9.47 12.83
C LYS A 144 11.44 8.41 12.40
N TYR A 145 11.12 7.64 11.37
CA TYR A 145 11.96 6.55 10.90
C TYR A 145 12.74 6.91 9.62
N ASN A 146 12.64 8.15 9.15
CA ASN A 146 13.23 8.63 7.88
C ASN A 146 12.82 7.76 6.68
N LEU A 147 11.52 7.43 6.60
CA LEU A 147 10.92 6.64 5.54
C LEU A 147 10.15 7.52 4.55
N LYS A 148 9.83 6.95 3.39
CA LYS A 148 8.97 7.59 2.40
C LYS A 148 7.51 7.28 2.67
N LEU A 149 6.61 8.19 2.26
CA LEU A 149 5.18 7.94 2.16
C LEU A 149 4.84 7.40 0.77
N HIS A 150 3.92 6.44 0.74
CA HIS A 150 3.34 5.86 -0.46
C HIS A 150 1.82 5.88 -0.33
N ILE A 151 1.11 6.51 -1.25
CA ILE A 151 -0.34 6.73 -1.17
C ILE A 151 -0.94 6.82 -2.57
N HIS A 152 -2.19 6.35 -2.75
CA HIS A 152 -2.98 6.62 -3.95
C HIS A 152 -3.60 8.01 -3.86
N VAL A 153 -3.57 8.77 -4.96
CA VAL A 153 -4.09 10.15 -5.02
C VAL A 153 -4.73 10.40 -6.36
N SER A 154 -5.94 10.94 -6.35
CA SER A 154 -6.71 11.25 -7.56
C SER A 154 -6.91 10.02 -8.47
N GLU A 155 -7.18 8.88 -7.85
CA GLU A 155 -7.36 7.60 -8.54
C GLU A 155 -8.61 7.60 -9.41
N THR A 156 -9.68 8.26 -8.95
CA THR A 156 -10.94 8.40 -9.68
C THR A 156 -11.43 9.83 -9.71
N GLN A 157 -12.25 10.16 -10.71
CA GLN A 157 -12.96 11.44 -10.75
C GLN A 157 -13.89 11.60 -9.55
N GLN A 158 -14.45 10.50 -9.03
CA GLN A 158 -15.31 10.53 -7.84
C GLN A 158 -14.55 11.03 -6.61
N GLU A 159 -13.33 10.52 -6.37
CA GLU A 159 -12.47 10.99 -5.26
C GLU A 159 -12.23 12.50 -5.34
N VAL A 160 -11.90 12.99 -6.53
CA VAL A 160 -11.68 14.43 -6.75
C VAL A 160 -12.93 15.23 -6.45
N ASN A 161 -14.07 14.84 -7.03
CA ASN A 161 -15.34 15.53 -6.86
C ASN A 161 -15.81 15.54 -5.39
N ASP A 162 -15.62 14.44 -4.67
CA ASP A 162 -16.02 14.31 -3.28
C ASP A 162 -15.17 15.20 -2.35
N LEU A 163 -13.86 15.26 -2.55
CA LEU A 163 -12.99 16.15 -1.79
C LEU A 163 -13.22 17.62 -2.12
N GLU A 164 -13.40 17.97 -3.38
CA GLU A 164 -13.77 19.34 -3.78
C GLU A 164 -15.09 19.77 -3.13
N LYS A 165 -16.10 18.90 -3.13
CA LYS A 165 -17.41 19.19 -2.53
C LYS A 165 -17.36 19.30 -1.00
N GLN A 166 -16.57 18.44 -0.34
CA GLN A 166 -16.51 18.37 1.12
C GLN A 166 -15.58 19.42 1.73
N ARG A 167 -14.47 19.73 1.04
CA ARG A 167 -13.36 20.53 1.58
C ARG A 167 -12.99 21.73 0.72
N ASN A 168 -13.58 21.89 -0.46
CA ASN A 168 -13.20 22.87 -1.47
C ASN A 168 -11.70 22.79 -1.83
N GLN A 169 -11.19 21.56 -1.95
CA GLN A 169 -9.79 21.24 -2.21
C GLN A 169 -9.68 20.03 -3.11
N THR A 170 -8.69 20.04 -3.98
CA THR A 170 -8.27 18.84 -4.70
C THR A 170 -7.58 17.84 -3.74
N PRO A 171 -7.48 16.54 -4.08
CA PRO A 171 -6.75 15.56 -3.26
C PRO A 171 -5.30 15.98 -2.98
N PHE A 172 -4.62 16.59 -3.94
CA PHE A 172 -3.25 17.07 -3.76
C PHE A 172 -3.17 18.27 -2.81
N GLU A 173 -4.08 19.23 -2.92
CA GLU A 173 -4.15 20.38 -1.99
C GLU A 173 -4.45 19.91 -0.57
N TYR A 174 -5.40 18.99 -0.41
CA TYR A 174 -5.72 18.38 0.88
C TYR A 174 -4.51 17.72 1.52
N LEU A 175 -3.82 16.86 0.80
CA LEU A 175 -2.61 16.20 1.30
C LEU A 175 -1.45 17.18 1.54
N SER A 176 -1.33 18.22 0.73
CA SER A 176 -0.33 19.27 0.90
C SER A 176 -0.46 19.98 2.25
N LEU A 177 -1.69 20.26 2.69
CA LEU A 177 -1.93 20.87 4.00
C LEU A 177 -1.51 19.95 5.16
N ILE A 178 -1.75 18.67 5.05
CA ILE A 178 -1.30 17.68 6.06
C ILE A 178 0.24 17.57 6.07
N HIS A 179 0.90 17.86 4.96
CA HIS A 179 2.35 17.81 4.82
C HIS A 179 3.08 19.11 5.22
N ILE A 180 2.40 20.24 5.21
CA ILE A 180 2.99 21.59 5.43
C ILE A 180 2.88 22.02 6.89
N SER A 181 2.01 21.41 7.68
CA SER A 181 1.81 21.77 9.09
C SER A 181 2.90 21.22 10.01
N GLU A 182 4.16 21.51 9.71
CA GLU A 182 5.29 21.43 10.65
C GLU A 182 6.09 22.73 10.59
#